data_56d8db2125155ec1a723972a705635dc
#
_entry.id   56d8db2125155ec1a723972a705635dc
#
_cell.length_a   1.000
_cell.length_b   1.000
_cell.length_c   1.000
_cell.angle_alpha   90.00
_cell.angle_beta   90.00
_cell.angle_gamma   90.00
#
_symmetry.space_group_name_H-M   'P 1'
#
loop_
_entity.id
_entity.type
_entity.pdbx_description
1 polymer ?
#
loop_
_entity_poly.entity_id
_entity_poly.type
_entity_poly.pdbx_seq_one_letter_code
_entity_poly.pdbx_strand_id
1 'polypeptide(L)'
;MRLGMVGLGRMGANMTRRLLRGGHEVVVTDLSAENVKGIAGEGATASTSLDDFVSKLGKPRVAWLMVPAGAPTEQTVQALSQKMQPGDVLIDGGNSYFKDDIRRSQQLKDKGIHYIDVGTSGGVWGLERGYCMMIGGPKEVVQQLDPIFKTLAPGRGNIPRTPGREKMPGTAEDGYIYCGPSGAGHFVKMVHNGIEYGMMQAYAEGFDIFRNAASTQLPEPQRYDLNLADIAEVWRRGSVVSSWLLDLTAMALAENPTLSEYSGFVQDSGEGRWTIQAAIDEAVPVDVLAAALFTRFRSRQEHTFAEKVLSAMRQKFGGHVEPAASKKTA
;
A
#
# COMPACT_ATOMS: atom_id res chain seq x y z
N MET A 1 -24.12 -10.36 1.58
CA MET A 1 -24.55 -9.23 0.71
C MET A 1 -24.12 -9.55 -0.72
N ARG A 2 -24.73 -8.90 -1.72
CA ARG A 2 -24.31 -8.98 -3.13
C ARG A 2 -23.59 -7.71 -3.49
N LEU A 3 -22.41 -7.82 -4.12
CA LEU A 3 -21.60 -6.68 -4.56
C LEU A 3 -20.81 -7.02 -5.83
N GLY A 4 -20.27 -6.01 -6.49
CA GLY A 4 -19.43 -6.18 -7.66
C GLY A 4 -17.97 -5.89 -7.33
N MET A 5 -17.04 -6.60 -7.98
CA MET A 5 -15.60 -6.33 -7.95
C MET A 5 -15.12 -6.02 -9.36
N VAL A 6 -14.52 -4.85 -9.54
CA VAL A 6 -13.91 -4.39 -10.79
C VAL A 6 -12.40 -4.39 -10.64
N GLY A 7 -11.72 -5.18 -11.45
CA GLY A 7 -10.27 -5.40 -11.35
C GLY A 7 -9.95 -6.62 -10.49
N LEU A 8 -9.42 -7.65 -11.15
CA LEU A 8 -9.11 -8.96 -10.57
C LEU A 8 -7.60 -9.24 -10.58
N GLY A 9 -6.80 -8.20 -10.42
CA GLY A 9 -5.39 -8.36 -10.08
C GLY A 9 -5.23 -9.08 -8.73
N ARG A 10 -4.00 -9.27 -8.27
CA ARG A 10 -3.73 -10.02 -7.02
C ARG A 10 -4.61 -9.61 -5.85
N MET A 11 -4.78 -8.30 -5.64
CA MET A 11 -5.60 -7.80 -4.53
C MET A 11 -7.09 -8.06 -4.75
N GLY A 12 -7.66 -7.63 -5.89
CA GLY A 12 -9.10 -7.77 -6.16
C GLY A 12 -9.54 -9.23 -6.20
N ALA A 13 -8.74 -10.12 -6.78
CA ALA A 13 -8.99 -11.56 -6.77
C ALA A 13 -9.02 -12.13 -5.34
N ASN A 14 -8.03 -11.78 -4.51
CA ASN A 14 -7.94 -12.26 -3.13
C ASN A 14 -9.06 -11.70 -2.25
N MET A 15 -9.44 -10.43 -2.42
CA MET A 15 -10.59 -9.85 -1.73
C MET A 15 -11.89 -10.55 -2.15
N THR A 16 -12.06 -10.85 -3.43
CA THR A 16 -13.21 -11.61 -3.94
C THR A 16 -13.29 -12.99 -3.28
N ARG A 17 -12.19 -13.74 -3.24
CA ARG A 17 -12.13 -15.05 -2.56
C ARG A 17 -12.54 -14.95 -1.10
N ARG A 18 -12.02 -13.94 -0.39
CA ARG A 18 -12.34 -13.74 1.02
C ARG A 18 -13.81 -13.40 1.23
N LEU A 19 -14.40 -12.58 0.36
CA LEU A 19 -15.82 -12.26 0.37
C LEU A 19 -16.70 -13.51 0.10
N LEU A 20 -16.34 -14.32 -0.88
CA LEU A 20 -17.03 -15.58 -1.17
C LEU A 20 -16.96 -16.56 0.02
N ARG A 21 -15.80 -16.72 0.66
CA ARG A 21 -15.62 -17.52 1.88
C ARG A 21 -16.51 -17.01 3.02
N GLY A 22 -16.73 -15.69 3.10
CA GLY A 22 -17.62 -15.04 4.07
C GLY A 22 -19.10 -15.06 3.70
N GLY A 23 -19.50 -15.80 2.65
CA GLY A 23 -20.89 -15.97 2.25
C GLY A 23 -21.49 -14.77 1.48
N HIS A 24 -20.67 -13.90 0.92
CA HIS A 24 -21.12 -12.83 0.04
C HIS A 24 -21.26 -13.34 -1.42
N GLU A 25 -22.18 -12.78 -2.16
CA GLU A 25 -22.31 -12.99 -3.61
C GLU A 25 -21.51 -11.91 -4.33
N VAL A 26 -20.55 -12.29 -5.17
CA VAL A 26 -19.69 -11.33 -5.85
C VAL A 26 -19.83 -11.45 -7.37
N VAL A 27 -20.23 -10.36 -8.03
CA VAL A 27 -20.16 -10.22 -9.48
C VAL A 27 -18.80 -9.65 -9.85
N VAL A 28 -18.12 -10.22 -10.84
CA VAL A 28 -16.74 -9.83 -11.17
C VAL A 28 -16.60 -9.38 -12.61
N THR A 29 -15.74 -8.37 -12.81
CA THR A 29 -15.32 -7.89 -14.13
C THR A 29 -13.84 -7.49 -14.11
N ASP A 30 -13.16 -7.72 -15.22
CA ASP A 30 -11.76 -7.35 -15.44
C ASP A 30 -11.53 -7.16 -16.94
N LEU A 31 -10.46 -6.46 -17.31
CA LEU A 31 -10.03 -6.37 -18.72
C LEU A 31 -9.54 -7.72 -19.25
N SER A 32 -9.02 -8.59 -18.37
CA SER A 32 -8.64 -9.97 -18.68
C SER A 32 -9.82 -10.93 -18.50
N ALA A 33 -10.32 -11.48 -19.61
CA ALA A 33 -11.34 -12.52 -19.57
C ALA A 33 -10.89 -13.80 -18.84
N GLU A 34 -9.57 -14.06 -18.81
CA GLU A 34 -8.99 -15.19 -18.09
C GLU A 34 -9.13 -14.99 -16.57
N ASN A 35 -8.83 -13.79 -16.06
CA ASN A 35 -9.03 -13.46 -14.65
C ASN A 35 -10.50 -13.62 -14.24
N VAL A 36 -11.43 -13.13 -15.06
CA VAL A 36 -12.89 -13.27 -14.84
C VAL A 36 -13.27 -14.74 -14.78
N LYS A 37 -12.84 -15.55 -15.77
CA LYS A 37 -13.11 -17.00 -15.83
C LYS A 37 -12.53 -17.73 -14.62
N GLY A 38 -11.30 -17.41 -14.21
CA GLY A 38 -10.63 -18.03 -13.05
C GLY A 38 -11.44 -17.81 -11.77
N ILE A 39 -11.79 -16.58 -11.45
CA ILE A 39 -12.53 -16.24 -10.24
C ILE A 39 -13.99 -16.71 -10.30
N ALA A 40 -14.61 -16.74 -11.48
CA ALA A 40 -15.94 -17.32 -11.65
C ALA A 40 -15.94 -18.83 -11.37
N GLY A 41 -14.88 -19.55 -11.74
CA GLY A 41 -14.70 -20.96 -11.39
C GLY A 41 -14.60 -21.23 -9.89
N GLU A 42 -14.30 -20.19 -9.10
CA GLU A 42 -14.24 -20.25 -7.63
C GLU A 42 -15.55 -19.81 -6.94
N GLY A 43 -16.62 -19.53 -7.72
CA GLY A 43 -17.96 -19.24 -7.20
C GLY A 43 -18.45 -17.80 -7.39
N ALA A 44 -17.66 -16.91 -8.01
CA ALA A 44 -18.14 -15.58 -8.36
C ALA A 44 -19.04 -15.62 -9.62
N THR A 45 -19.88 -14.60 -9.79
CA THR A 45 -20.69 -14.41 -11.00
C THR A 45 -19.88 -13.62 -12.03
N ALA A 46 -19.54 -14.23 -13.16
CA ALA A 46 -18.85 -13.55 -14.25
C ALA A 46 -19.72 -12.51 -14.93
N SER A 47 -19.11 -11.43 -15.42
CA SER A 47 -19.73 -10.49 -16.36
C SER A 47 -18.90 -10.34 -17.63
N THR A 48 -19.59 -10.01 -18.73
CA THR A 48 -18.98 -9.89 -20.06
C THR A 48 -18.76 -8.45 -20.49
N SER A 49 -19.34 -7.49 -19.77
CA SER A 49 -19.21 -6.04 -19.99
C SER A 49 -19.58 -5.28 -18.71
N LEU A 50 -19.33 -3.97 -18.67
CA LEU A 50 -19.79 -3.13 -17.57
C LEU A 50 -21.33 -3.04 -17.50
N ASP A 51 -22.04 -3.13 -18.62
CA ASP A 51 -23.51 -3.17 -18.62
C ASP A 51 -24.03 -4.48 -18.01
N ASP A 52 -23.46 -5.59 -18.44
CA ASP A 52 -23.76 -6.91 -17.87
C ASP A 52 -23.40 -6.97 -16.36
N PHE A 53 -22.25 -6.41 -15.97
CA PHE A 53 -21.83 -6.29 -14.59
C PHE A 53 -22.86 -5.54 -13.75
N VAL A 54 -23.24 -4.33 -14.15
CA VAL A 54 -24.21 -3.49 -13.42
C VAL A 54 -25.60 -4.13 -13.37
N SER A 55 -26.01 -4.81 -14.46
CA SER A 55 -27.32 -5.50 -14.52
C SER A 55 -27.42 -6.66 -13.52
N LYS A 56 -26.30 -7.32 -13.23
CA LYS A 56 -26.21 -8.45 -12.29
C LYS A 56 -26.13 -8.04 -10.83
N LEU A 57 -25.91 -6.75 -10.52
CA LEU A 57 -25.88 -6.24 -9.15
C LEU A 57 -27.31 -6.03 -8.61
N GLY A 58 -27.50 -6.38 -7.33
CA GLY A 58 -28.74 -6.07 -6.61
C GLY A 58 -28.82 -4.58 -6.25
N LYS A 59 -30.02 -4.04 -6.12
CA LYS A 59 -30.23 -2.63 -5.68
C LYS A 59 -30.38 -2.53 -4.17
N PRO A 60 -29.78 -1.49 -3.52
CA PRO A 60 -28.82 -0.56 -4.09
C PRO A 60 -27.54 -1.28 -4.54
N ARG A 61 -27.03 -0.92 -5.71
CA ARG A 61 -25.83 -1.54 -6.26
C ARG A 61 -24.60 -1.11 -5.49
N VAL A 62 -23.69 -2.06 -5.24
CA VAL A 62 -22.39 -1.79 -4.62
C VAL A 62 -21.31 -2.29 -5.57
N ALA A 63 -20.47 -1.40 -6.06
CA ALA A 63 -19.34 -1.74 -6.95
C ALA A 63 -18.02 -1.32 -6.28
N TRP A 64 -17.14 -2.29 -6.06
CA TRP A 64 -15.80 -2.10 -5.49
C TRP A 64 -14.75 -2.12 -6.60
N LEU A 65 -13.93 -1.08 -6.68
CA LEU A 65 -12.87 -0.90 -7.68
C LEU A 65 -11.52 -1.27 -7.07
N MET A 66 -10.80 -2.17 -7.74
CA MET A 66 -9.42 -2.55 -7.45
C MET A 66 -8.55 -2.39 -8.70
N VAL A 67 -8.54 -1.18 -9.25
CA VAL A 67 -7.82 -0.82 -10.48
C VAL A 67 -6.66 0.12 -10.15
N PRO A 68 -5.64 0.25 -11.04
CA PRO A 68 -4.54 1.17 -10.83
C PRO A 68 -5.01 2.62 -10.63
N ALA A 69 -4.36 3.34 -9.73
CA ALA A 69 -4.66 4.74 -9.44
C ALA A 69 -4.52 5.65 -10.67
N GLY A 70 -5.14 6.82 -10.62
CA GLY A 70 -5.09 7.82 -11.68
C GLY A 70 -6.09 7.57 -12.81
N ALA A 71 -5.65 7.60 -14.06
CA ALA A 71 -6.53 7.51 -15.23
C ALA A 71 -7.40 6.23 -15.27
N PRO A 72 -6.90 5.03 -14.94
CA PRO A 72 -7.75 3.83 -14.92
C PRO A 72 -8.90 3.93 -13.92
N THR A 73 -8.65 4.43 -12.71
CA THR A 73 -9.71 4.66 -11.71
C THR A 73 -10.70 5.70 -12.20
N GLU A 74 -10.22 6.82 -12.71
CA GLU A 74 -11.07 7.90 -13.21
C GLU A 74 -12.02 7.42 -14.32
N GLN A 75 -11.49 6.72 -15.33
CA GLN A 75 -12.26 6.16 -16.43
C GLN A 75 -13.30 5.15 -15.95
N THR A 76 -12.93 4.30 -15.00
CA THR A 76 -13.84 3.29 -14.44
C THR A 76 -14.98 3.94 -13.66
N VAL A 77 -14.67 4.93 -12.82
CA VAL A 77 -15.67 5.70 -12.05
C VAL A 77 -16.64 6.41 -13.01
N GLN A 78 -16.13 7.08 -14.05
CA GLN A 78 -16.95 7.75 -15.05
C GLN A 78 -17.86 6.77 -15.79
N ALA A 79 -17.33 5.64 -16.27
CA ALA A 79 -18.10 4.63 -17.01
C ALA A 79 -19.22 4.01 -16.16
N LEU A 80 -18.92 3.67 -14.90
CA LEU A 80 -19.92 3.13 -13.98
C LEU A 80 -20.97 4.17 -13.59
N SER A 81 -20.58 5.41 -13.37
CA SER A 81 -21.49 6.49 -12.99
C SER A 81 -22.58 6.80 -14.04
N GLN A 82 -22.36 6.43 -15.29
CA GLN A 82 -23.34 6.54 -16.37
C GLN A 82 -24.38 5.40 -16.36
N LYS A 83 -24.09 4.31 -15.65
CA LYS A 83 -24.89 3.08 -15.62
C LYS A 83 -25.55 2.84 -14.26
N MET A 84 -25.07 3.51 -13.22
CA MET A 84 -25.59 3.43 -11.86
C MET A 84 -26.69 4.48 -11.63
N GLN A 85 -27.44 4.31 -10.55
CA GLN A 85 -28.63 5.09 -10.22
C GLN A 85 -28.49 5.75 -8.83
N PRO A 86 -29.31 6.75 -8.50
CA PRO A 86 -29.36 7.31 -7.15
C PRO A 86 -29.52 6.22 -6.09
N GLY A 87 -28.73 6.32 -5.02
CA GLY A 87 -28.65 5.34 -3.95
C GLY A 87 -27.64 4.22 -4.14
N ASP A 88 -27.08 4.07 -5.36
CA ASP A 88 -25.99 3.10 -5.60
C ASP A 88 -24.66 3.60 -4.99
N VAL A 89 -23.72 2.68 -4.75
CA VAL A 89 -22.45 2.94 -4.09
C VAL A 89 -21.27 2.52 -4.96
N LEU A 90 -20.31 3.43 -5.15
CA LEU A 90 -18.99 3.15 -5.70
C LEU A 90 -17.95 3.19 -4.58
N ILE A 91 -17.17 2.12 -4.46
CA ILE A 91 -16.06 2.01 -3.51
C ILE A 91 -14.75 2.00 -4.30
N ASP A 92 -13.88 2.94 -4.02
CA ASP A 92 -12.49 2.93 -4.51
C ASP A 92 -11.60 2.29 -3.44
N GLY A 93 -11.12 1.08 -3.70
CA GLY A 93 -10.21 0.34 -2.81
C GLY A 93 -8.78 0.28 -3.34
N GLY A 94 -8.46 1.04 -4.39
CA GLY A 94 -7.12 1.19 -4.93
C GLY A 94 -6.21 2.06 -4.06
N ASN A 95 -5.02 2.37 -4.55
CA ASN A 95 -4.13 3.34 -3.92
C ASN A 95 -4.34 4.73 -4.53
N SER A 96 -5.53 5.30 -4.37
CA SER A 96 -5.90 6.58 -4.97
C SER A 96 -5.42 7.78 -4.14
N TYR A 97 -5.26 8.91 -4.81
CA TYR A 97 -4.95 10.16 -4.16
C TYR A 97 -6.20 10.77 -3.53
N PHE A 98 -6.16 11.03 -2.23
CA PHE A 98 -7.32 11.48 -1.46
C PHE A 98 -8.01 12.74 -2.00
N LYS A 99 -7.27 13.66 -2.66
CA LYS A 99 -7.87 14.86 -3.29
C LYS A 99 -8.72 14.49 -4.51
N ASP A 100 -8.37 13.41 -5.22
CA ASP A 100 -9.21 12.88 -6.29
C ASP A 100 -10.50 12.26 -5.76
N ASP A 101 -10.46 11.61 -4.60
CA ASP A 101 -11.65 11.04 -3.96
C ASP A 101 -12.64 12.13 -3.57
N ILE A 102 -12.16 13.24 -3.00
CA ILE A 102 -12.99 14.40 -2.68
C ILE A 102 -13.67 14.92 -3.95
N ARG A 103 -12.92 15.09 -5.03
CA ARG A 103 -13.44 15.56 -6.32
C ARG A 103 -14.48 14.60 -6.90
N ARG A 104 -14.19 13.30 -6.94
CA ARG A 104 -15.09 12.24 -7.44
C ARG A 104 -16.36 12.17 -6.63
N SER A 105 -16.24 12.23 -5.30
CA SER A 105 -17.39 12.26 -4.40
C SER A 105 -18.33 13.41 -4.69
N GLN A 106 -17.81 14.62 -4.93
CA GLN A 106 -18.61 15.80 -5.29
C GLN A 106 -19.32 15.60 -6.63
N GLN A 107 -18.62 15.10 -7.66
CA GLN A 107 -19.19 14.85 -8.97
C GLN A 107 -20.30 13.77 -8.96
N LEU A 108 -20.16 12.74 -8.13
CA LEU A 108 -21.14 11.67 -8.03
C LEU A 108 -22.34 12.05 -7.16
N LYS A 109 -22.17 12.98 -6.24
CA LYS A 109 -23.26 13.50 -5.39
C LYS A 109 -24.41 14.08 -6.22
N ASP A 110 -24.13 14.79 -7.30
CA ASP A 110 -25.15 15.36 -8.19
C ASP A 110 -25.96 14.29 -8.91
N LYS A 111 -25.40 13.07 -9.03
CA LYS A 111 -26.10 11.89 -9.57
C LYS A 111 -26.78 11.04 -8.50
N GLY A 112 -26.69 11.44 -7.23
CA GLY A 112 -27.20 10.67 -6.11
C GLY A 112 -26.43 9.37 -5.83
N ILE A 113 -25.22 9.20 -6.39
CA ILE A 113 -24.37 8.02 -6.20
C ILE A 113 -23.42 8.30 -5.05
N HIS A 114 -23.32 7.37 -4.11
CA HIS A 114 -22.39 7.47 -2.98
C HIS A 114 -21.00 7.01 -3.39
N TYR A 115 -19.99 7.79 -2.98
CA TYR A 115 -18.58 7.44 -3.18
C TYR A 115 -17.91 7.18 -1.84
N ILE A 116 -17.22 6.04 -1.74
CA ILE A 116 -16.46 5.60 -0.56
C ILE A 116 -15.03 5.32 -1.01
N ASP A 117 -14.07 5.80 -0.26
CA ASP A 117 -12.66 5.50 -0.41
C ASP A 117 -12.20 4.56 0.70
N VAL A 118 -11.49 3.49 0.34
CA VAL A 118 -11.01 2.48 1.27
C VAL A 118 -9.53 2.26 1.09
N GLY A 119 -8.74 2.91 1.94
CA GLY A 119 -7.33 2.61 2.06
C GLY A 119 -7.12 1.23 2.64
N THR A 120 -6.47 0.34 1.88
CA THR A 120 -6.30 -1.06 2.24
C THR A 120 -4.84 -1.40 2.47
N SER A 121 -4.52 -2.01 3.61
CA SER A 121 -3.20 -2.56 3.92
C SER A 121 -3.29 -4.07 4.18
N GLY A 122 -2.30 -4.84 3.73
CA GLY A 122 -2.26 -6.31 3.84
C GLY A 122 -1.69 -6.99 2.61
N GLY A 123 -1.67 -6.33 1.47
CA GLY A 123 -1.07 -6.81 0.23
C GLY A 123 -1.56 -8.21 -0.18
N VAL A 124 -0.65 -9.00 -0.73
CA VAL A 124 -0.96 -10.36 -1.18
C VAL A 124 -1.31 -11.32 -0.03
N TRP A 125 -0.91 -11.01 1.19
CA TRP A 125 -1.16 -11.82 2.39
C TRP A 125 -2.58 -11.60 2.96
N GLY A 126 -3.30 -10.60 2.48
CA GLY A 126 -4.64 -10.27 2.98
C GLY A 126 -5.68 -11.36 2.76
N LEU A 127 -5.46 -12.29 1.82
CA LEU A 127 -6.36 -13.44 1.65
C LEU A 127 -6.49 -14.26 2.94
N GLU A 128 -5.37 -14.55 3.60
CA GLU A 128 -5.36 -15.36 4.81
C GLU A 128 -5.39 -14.50 6.09
N ARG A 129 -4.64 -13.40 6.13
CA ARG A 129 -4.50 -12.55 7.31
C ARG A 129 -5.64 -11.53 7.49
N GLY A 130 -6.40 -11.25 6.43
CA GLY A 130 -7.33 -10.12 6.38
C GLY A 130 -6.66 -8.80 6.00
N TYR A 131 -7.49 -7.78 5.75
CA TYR A 131 -7.07 -6.46 5.30
C TYR A 131 -7.36 -5.42 6.37
N CYS A 132 -6.34 -4.67 6.78
CA CYS A 132 -6.54 -3.46 7.58
C CYS A 132 -7.12 -2.38 6.67
N MET A 133 -8.25 -1.76 7.07
CA MET A 133 -8.95 -0.82 6.22
C MET A 133 -9.25 0.50 6.92
N MET A 134 -8.95 1.60 6.23
CA MET A 134 -9.25 2.97 6.59
C MET A 134 -10.31 3.49 5.63
N ILE A 135 -11.49 3.87 6.11
CA ILE A 135 -12.69 4.06 5.30
C ILE A 135 -13.16 5.51 5.39
N GLY A 136 -13.29 6.16 4.22
CA GLY A 136 -13.87 7.49 4.06
C GLY A 136 -15.17 7.44 3.26
N GLY A 137 -16.11 8.33 3.57
CA GLY A 137 -17.38 8.43 2.87
C GLY A 137 -18.56 8.88 3.73
N PRO A 138 -19.80 8.89 3.18
CA PRO A 138 -21.00 9.16 3.99
C PRO A 138 -21.16 8.10 5.06
N LYS A 139 -21.20 8.52 6.33
CA LYS A 139 -21.14 7.64 7.51
C LYS A 139 -22.23 6.57 7.51
N GLU A 140 -23.44 6.94 7.17
CA GLU A 140 -24.59 6.05 7.15
C GLU A 140 -24.43 4.95 6.09
N VAL A 141 -23.87 5.29 4.94
CA VAL A 141 -23.60 4.33 3.86
C VAL A 141 -22.46 3.38 4.26
N VAL A 142 -21.40 3.89 4.87
CA VAL A 142 -20.31 3.07 5.41
C VAL A 142 -20.83 2.06 6.43
N GLN A 143 -21.72 2.49 7.33
CA GLN A 143 -22.36 1.60 8.32
C GLN A 143 -23.21 0.50 7.67
N GLN A 144 -23.93 0.80 6.59
CA GLN A 144 -24.71 -0.21 5.85
C GLN A 144 -23.83 -1.29 5.21
N LEU A 145 -22.58 -0.95 4.87
CA LEU A 145 -21.60 -1.84 4.25
C LEU A 145 -20.73 -2.59 5.27
N ASP A 146 -20.94 -2.38 6.57
CA ASP A 146 -20.18 -3.01 7.65
C ASP A 146 -19.97 -4.53 7.48
N PRO A 147 -20.96 -5.34 7.05
CA PRO A 147 -20.74 -6.77 6.81
C PRO A 147 -19.65 -7.08 5.79
N ILE A 148 -19.45 -6.22 4.77
CA ILE A 148 -18.40 -6.37 3.77
C ILE A 148 -17.05 -6.11 4.43
N PHE A 149 -16.90 -4.98 5.12
CA PHE A 149 -15.65 -4.61 5.79
C PHE A 149 -15.27 -5.63 6.86
N LYS A 150 -16.22 -6.08 7.66
CA LYS A 150 -16.00 -7.12 8.68
C LYS A 150 -15.50 -8.43 8.09
N THR A 151 -16.00 -8.84 6.94
CA THR A 151 -15.52 -10.05 6.23
C THR A 151 -14.10 -9.88 5.72
N LEU A 152 -13.77 -8.71 5.18
CA LEU A 152 -12.44 -8.43 4.65
C LEU A 152 -11.40 -8.22 5.75
N ALA A 153 -11.78 -7.70 6.90
CA ALA A 153 -10.88 -7.38 8.00
C ALA A 153 -10.24 -8.62 8.65
N PRO A 154 -9.10 -8.46 9.35
CA PRO A 154 -8.44 -9.55 10.07
C PRO A 154 -9.23 -10.04 11.30
N GLY A 155 -10.13 -9.21 11.84
CA GLY A 155 -10.70 -9.43 13.15
C GLY A 155 -9.68 -9.16 14.27
N ARG A 156 -10.05 -9.39 15.51
CA ARG A 156 -9.20 -9.14 16.68
C ARG A 156 -7.95 -10.00 16.73
N GLY A 157 -8.01 -11.21 16.17
CA GLY A 157 -6.88 -12.14 16.19
C GLY A 157 -6.34 -12.39 17.60
N ASN A 158 -5.02 -12.58 17.70
CA ASN A 158 -4.32 -12.85 18.95
C ASN A 158 -3.60 -11.60 19.53
N ILE A 159 -3.83 -10.42 18.97
CA ILE A 159 -3.21 -9.18 19.45
C ILE A 159 -3.91 -8.79 20.77
N PRO A 160 -3.17 -8.64 21.88
CA PRO A 160 -3.75 -8.19 23.14
C PRO A 160 -4.41 -6.83 22.99
N ARG A 161 -5.51 -6.61 23.70
CA ARG A 161 -6.15 -5.29 23.72
C ARG A 161 -5.23 -4.25 24.34
N THR A 162 -5.22 -3.07 23.75
CA THR A 162 -4.51 -1.93 24.33
C THR A 162 -5.17 -1.57 25.68
N PRO A 163 -4.40 -1.47 26.77
CA PRO A 163 -4.95 -1.04 28.06
C PRO A 163 -5.72 0.28 27.95
N GLY A 164 -6.87 0.35 28.56
CA GLY A 164 -7.76 1.51 28.50
C GLY A 164 -8.77 1.52 27.34
N ARG A 165 -8.71 0.53 26.44
CA ARG A 165 -9.69 0.40 25.34
C ARG A 165 -10.86 -0.53 25.64
N GLU A 166 -10.97 -1.09 26.84
CA GLU A 166 -11.95 -2.13 27.19
C GLU A 166 -13.41 -1.70 26.97
N LYS A 167 -13.66 -0.41 27.12
CA LYS A 167 -15.00 0.19 26.95
C LYS A 167 -15.14 1.06 25.70
N MET A 168 -14.11 1.12 24.85
CA MET A 168 -14.19 1.92 23.62
C MET A 168 -15.01 1.21 22.56
N PRO A 169 -16.05 1.86 22.03
CA PRO A 169 -16.85 1.29 20.94
C PRO A 169 -16.09 1.38 19.61
N GLY A 170 -16.54 0.60 18.64
CA GLY A 170 -16.06 0.68 17.25
C GLY A 170 -15.31 -0.55 16.78
N THR A 171 -14.80 -0.49 15.57
CA THR A 171 -14.26 -1.61 14.80
C THR A 171 -12.74 -1.60 14.68
N ALA A 172 -12.05 -0.63 15.31
CA ALA A 172 -10.60 -0.48 15.21
C ALA A 172 -9.84 -1.73 15.68
N GLU A 173 -10.32 -2.41 16.72
CA GLU A 173 -9.73 -3.66 17.23
C GLU A 173 -10.01 -4.87 16.31
N ASP A 174 -10.94 -4.74 15.37
CA ASP A 174 -11.23 -5.74 14.35
C ASP A 174 -10.42 -5.47 13.06
N GLY A 175 -9.62 -4.39 13.03
CA GLY A 175 -8.71 -4.06 11.93
C GLY A 175 -9.31 -3.17 10.84
N TYR A 176 -10.44 -2.50 11.08
CA TYR A 176 -10.97 -1.49 10.17
C TYR A 176 -11.62 -0.32 10.92
N ILE A 177 -11.66 0.86 10.29
CA ILE A 177 -12.18 2.05 10.94
C ILE A 177 -12.78 3.04 9.93
N TYR A 178 -13.87 3.70 10.32
CA TYR A 178 -14.36 4.89 9.67
C TYR A 178 -13.50 6.10 10.05
N CYS A 179 -12.86 6.74 9.06
CA CYS A 179 -11.93 7.85 9.26
C CYS A 179 -12.57 9.24 9.07
N GLY A 180 -13.70 9.33 8.37
CA GLY A 180 -14.34 10.61 8.09
C GLY A 180 -15.03 10.67 6.72
N PRO A 181 -15.30 11.87 6.18
CA PRO A 181 -15.89 12.04 4.85
C PRO A 181 -14.99 11.48 3.75
N SER A 182 -15.51 11.47 2.50
CA SER A 182 -14.75 10.98 1.35
C SER A 182 -13.37 11.64 1.22
N GLY A 183 -12.36 10.82 0.99
CA GLY A 183 -10.94 11.17 1.01
C GLY A 183 -10.23 10.84 2.32
N ALA A 184 -10.95 10.73 3.45
CA ALA A 184 -10.32 10.49 4.75
C ALA A 184 -9.68 9.10 4.86
N GLY A 185 -10.24 8.08 4.21
CA GLY A 185 -9.68 6.73 4.18
C GLY A 185 -8.33 6.69 3.47
N HIS A 186 -8.28 7.16 2.24
CA HIS A 186 -7.03 7.23 1.47
C HIS A 186 -6.02 8.22 2.06
N PHE A 187 -6.47 9.31 2.70
CA PHE A 187 -5.56 10.20 3.44
C PHE A 187 -4.83 9.45 4.55
N VAL A 188 -5.55 8.73 5.41
CA VAL A 188 -4.93 7.94 6.49
C VAL A 188 -4.04 6.84 5.92
N LYS A 189 -4.48 6.17 4.83
CA LYS A 189 -3.67 5.15 4.16
C LYS A 189 -2.39 5.71 3.55
N MET A 190 -2.45 6.89 2.95
CA MET A 190 -1.29 7.56 2.36
C MET A 190 -0.22 7.85 3.43
N VAL A 191 -0.63 8.36 4.59
CA VAL A 191 0.28 8.61 5.73
C VAL A 191 0.86 7.31 6.28
N HIS A 192 0.04 6.24 6.37
CA HIS A 192 0.54 4.91 6.71
C HIS A 192 1.68 4.47 5.78
N ASN A 193 1.53 4.66 4.47
CA ASN A 193 2.59 4.31 3.51
C ASN A 193 3.81 5.21 3.63
N GLY A 194 3.64 6.48 3.97
CA GLY A 194 4.77 7.36 4.29
C GLY A 194 5.59 6.82 5.47
N ILE A 195 4.92 6.41 6.55
CA ILE A 195 5.56 5.77 7.72
C ILE A 195 6.24 4.46 7.32
N GLU A 196 5.58 3.64 6.49
CA GLU A 196 6.15 2.39 5.97
C GLU A 196 7.49 2.65 5.23
N TYR A 197 7.58 3.70 4.40
CA TYR A 197 8.82 4.08 3.73
C TYR A 197 9.94 4.42 4.73
N GLY A 198 9.63 5.18 5.77
CA GLY A 198 10.59 5.52 6.83
C GLY A 198 11.09 4.29 7.58
N MET A 199 10.20 3.38 7.96
CA MET A 199 10.55 2.12 8.62
C MET A 199 11.42 1.23 7.74
N MET A 200 11.06 1.06 6.48
CA MET A 200 11.84 0.29 5.50
C MET A 200 13.24 0.88 5.34
N GLN A 201 13.36 2.21 5.24
CA GLN A 201 14.64 2.88 5.11
C GLN A 201 15.52 2.68 6.35
N ALA A 202 14.94 2.79 7.55
CA ALA A 202 15.69 2.57 8.80
C ALA A 202 16.23 1.14 8.90
N TYR A 203 15.44 0.12 8.55
CA TYR A 203 15.93 -1.26 8.47
C TYR A 203 17.05 -1.40 7.43
N ALA A 204 16.84 -0.88 6.22
CA ALA A 204 17.82 -1.00 5.14
C ALA A 204 19.18 -0.41 5.55
N GLU A 205 19.21 0.77 6.15
CA GLU A 205 20.43 1.42 6.63
C GLU A 205 21.09 0.63 7.77
N GLY A 206 20.31 0.13 8.72
CA GLY A 206 20.83 -0.70 9.83
C GLY A 206 21.45 -2.00 9.34
N PHE A 207 20.79 -2.71 8.42
CA PHE A 207 21.32 -3.94 7.84
C PHE A 207 22.54 -3.68 6.92
N ASP A 208 22.62 -2.52 6.26
CA ASP A 208 23.79 -2.13 5.49
C ASP A 208 25.01 -1.85 6.41
N ILE A 209 24.81 -1.25 7.58
CA ILE A 209 25.86 -1.12 8.61
C ILE A 209 26.38 -2.50 9.01
N PHE A 210 25.52 -3.47 9.30
CA PHE A 210 25.93 -4.82 9.65
C PHE A 210 26.67 -5.51 8.51
N ARG A 211 26.24 -5.34 7.28
CA ARG A 211 26.90 -5.88 6.09
C ARG A 211 28.33 -5.38 5.94
N ASN A 212 28.58 -4.14 6.34
CA ASN A 212 29.90 -3.50 6.26
C ASN A 212 30.74 -3.65 7.55
N ALA A 213 30.25 -4.34 8.58
CA ALA A 213 30.96 -4.52 9.84
C ALA A 213 32.26 -5.37 9.71
N ALA A 214 32.39 -6.18 8.66
CA ALA A 214 33.60 -6.93 8.34
C ALA A 214 34.62 -6.17 7.48
N SER A 215 34.38 -4.88 7.18
CA SER A 215 35.25 -4.08 6.28
C SER A 215 36.69 -4.05 6.75
N THR A 216 37.63 -4.26 5.81
CA THR A 216 39.07 -4.15 6.06
C THR A 216 39.54 -2.72 6.35
N GLN A 217 38.67 -1.72 6.16
CA GLN A 217 38.95 -0.33 6.57
C GLN A 217 38.83 -0.14 8.11
N LEU A 218 38.18 -1.06 8.81
CA LEU A 218 38.08 -1.05 10.25
C LEU A 218 39.32 -1.72 10.90
N PRO A 219 39.74 -1.31 12.11
CA PRO A 219 40.69 -2.04 12.88
C PRO A 219 40.24 -3.50 13.12
N GLU A 220 41.16 -4.46 13.06
CA GLU A 220 40.86 -5.89 13.18
C GLU A 220 39.97 -6.25 14.41
N PRO A 221 40.19 -5.71 15.62
CA PRO A 221 39.32 -6.01 16.76
C PRO A 221 37.90 -5.47 16.68
N GLN A 222 37.61 -4.61 15.67
CA GLN A 222 36.29 -3.99 15.43
C GLN A 222 35.56 -4.62 14.25
N ARG A 223 36.12 -5.67 13.68
CA ARG A 223 35.50 -6.36 12.53
C ARG A 223 34.62 -7.49 13.03
N TYR A 224 33.40 -7.55 12.53
CA TYR A 224 32.45 -8.59 12.88
C TYR A 224 31.91 -9.25 11.61
N ASP A 225 32.04 -10.57 11.52
CA ASP A 225 31.38 -11.37 10.51
C ASP A 225 30.00 -11.77 11.04
N LEU A 226 28.97 -11.02 10.63
CA LEU A 226 27.63 -11.10 11.19
C LEU A 226 26.69 -11.90 10.28
N ASN A 227 25.96 -12.85 10.86
CA ASN A 227 24.86 -13.51 10.19
C ASN A 227 23.60 -12.62 10.23
N LEU A 228 23.31 -11.92 9.15
CA LEU A 228 22.21 -10.97 9.07
C LEU A 228 20.84 -11.65 9.17
N ALA A 229 20.71 -12.86 8.64
CA ALA A 229 19.46 -13.64 8.73
C ALA A 229 19.13 -13.99 10.19
N ASP A 230 20.13 -14.42 10.97
CA ASP A 230 19.94 -14.74 12.39
C ASP A 230 19.67 -13.48 13.22
N ILE A 231 20.29 -12.34 12.88
CA ILE A 231 20.01 -11.07 13.54
C ILE A 231 18.55 -10.65 13.28
N ALA A 232 18.09 -10.72 12.04
CA ALA A 232 16.70 -10.42 11.72
C ALA A 232 15.74 -11.37 12.43
N GLU A 233 16.05 -12.67 12.48
CA GLU A 233 15.26 -13.68 13.17
C GLU A 233 15.16 -13.44 14.68
N VAL A 234 16.26 -13.14 15.35
CA VAL A 234 16.22 -12.88 16.80
C VAL A 234 15.45 -11.60 17.12
N TRP A 235 15.59 -10.57 16.29
CA TRP A 235 14.90 -9.30 16.52
C TRP A 235 13.39 -9.39 16.32
N ARG A 236 12.92 -10.16 15.34
CA ARG A 236 11.48 -10.36 15.14
C ARG A 236 10.82 -11.16 16.26
N ARG A 237 11.59 -11.87 17.11
CA ARG A 237 11.09 -12.69 18.22
C ARG A 237 10.76 -11.92 19.49
N GLY A 238 11.03 -10.63 19.58
CA GLY A 238 10.65 -9.88 20.77
C GLY A 238 11.44 -8.61 21.03
N SER A 239 12.24 -8.14 20.07
CA SER A 239 12.89 -6.85 20.22
C SER A 239 11.88 -5.69 20.02
N VAL A 240 12.24 -4.51 20.52
CA VAL A 240 11.39 -3.30 20.39
C VAL A 240 11.20 -2.86 18.94
N VAL A 241 12.07 -3.29 18.02
CA VAL A 241 11.95 -3.01 16.57
C VAL A 241 11.20 -4.10 15.81
N SER A 242 10.56 -5.04 16.49
CA SER A 242 9.76 -6.07 15.82
C SER A 242 8.59 -5.46 15.03
N SER A 243 8.39 -5.92 13.82
CA SER A 243 7.29 -5.50 12.95
C SER A 243 7.08 -6.51 11.83
N TRP A 244 5.96 -6.44 11.12
CA TRP A 244 5.78 -7.27 9.94
C TRP A 244 6.81 -6.97 8.83
N LEU A 245 7.27 -5.74 8.71
CA LEU A 245 8.36 -5.40 7.76
C LEU A 245 9.67 -6.12 8.13
N LEU A 246 9.96 -6.27 9.41
CA LEU A 246 11.11 -7.06 9.87
C LEU A 246 10.91 -8.56 9.61
N ASP A 247 9.69 -9.09 9.76
CA ASP A 247 9.38 -10.48 9.37
C ASP A 247 9.69 -10.73 7.89
N LEU A 248 9.29 -9.80 7.01
CA LEU A 248 9.57 -9.89 5.57
C LEU A 248 11.07 -9.75 5.27
N THR A 249 11.78 -8.91 6.01
CA THR A 249 13.25 -8.79 5.91
C THR A 249 13.94 -10.09 6.30
N ALA A 250 13.51 -10.73 7.38
CA ALA A 250 14.05 -12.01 7.82
C ALA A 250 13.80 -13.12 6.79
N MET A 251 12.61 -13.16 6.17
CA MET A 251 12.31 -14.10 5.09
C MET A 251 13.25 -13.90 3.89
N ALA A 252 13.41 -12.67 3.42
CA ALA A 252 14.29 -12.37 2.28
C ALA A 252 15.75 -12.75 2.55
N LEU A 253 16.27 -12.43 3.74
CA LEU A 253 17.64 -12.78 4.13
C LEU A 253 17.84 -14.28 4.35
N ALA A 254 16.81 -15.01 4.78
CA ALA A 254 16.87 -16.47 4.89
C ALA A 254 16.87 -17.16 3.51
N GLU A 255 16.16 -16.59 2.53
CA GLU A 255 16.14 -17.09 1.14
C GLU A 255 17.46 -16.79 0.43
N ASN A 256 17.97 -15.57 0.54
CA ASN A 256 19.25 -15.15 -0.04
C ASN A 256 19.97 -14.12 0.86
N PRO A 257 20.96 -14.53 1.68
CA PRO A 257 21.68 -13.62 2.59
C PRO A 257 22.42 -12.47 1.90
N THR A 258 22.68 -12.57 0.61
CA THR A 258 23.38 -11.54 -0.19
C THR A 258 22.44 -10.63 -0.94
N LEU A 259 21.16 -10.99 -1.07
CA LEU A 259 20.14 -10.31 -1.87
C LEU A 259 20.59 -10.03 -3.32
N SER A 260 21.42 -10.91 -3.88
CA SER A 260 22.12 -10.70 -5.17
C SER A 260 21.17 -10.64 -6.37
N GLU A 261 19.95 -11.14 -6.25
CA GLU A 261 18.90 -11.07 -7.27
C GLU A 261 18.26 -9.67 -7.39
N TYR A 262 18.49 -8.77 -6.43
CA TYR A 262 17.93 -7.43 -6.43
C TYR A 262 18.94 -6.41 -6.90
N SER A 263 18.56 -5.55 -7.85
CA SER A 263 19.42 -4.50 -8.37
C SER A 263 19.58 -3.27 -7.45
N GLY A 264 18.75 -3.15 -6.43
CA GLY A 264 18.68 -1.96 -5.58
C GLY A 264 17.86 -0.81 -6.18
N PHE A 265 17.20 -1.00 -7.34
CA PHE A 265 16.29 -0.02 -7.92
C PHE A 265 14.95 -0.04 -7.18
N VAL A 266 14.63 1.04 -6.44
CA VAL A 266 13.42 1.10 -5.61
C VAL A 266 12.42 2.10 -6.18
N GLN A 267 11.24 1.60 -6.60
CA GLN A 267 10.14 2.44 -7.05
C GLN A 267 9.35 3.04 -5.88
N ASP A 268 8.61 4.09 -6.17
CA ASP A 268 7.53 4.60 -5.34
C ASP A 268 6.20 4.51 -6.11
N SER A 269 5.10 4.41 -5.39
CA SER A 269 3.75 4.29 -5.94
C SER A 269 2.88 5.56 -5.75
N GLY A 270 3.52 6.66 -5.31
CA GLY A 270 2.91 7.98 -5.19
C GLY A 270 2.61 8.39 -3.74
N GLU A 271 2.26 7.47 -2.85
CA GLU A 271 1.80 7.79 -1.50
C GLU A 271 2.87 8.51 -0.66
N GLY A 272 4.16 8.15 -0.80
CA GLY A 272 5.25 8.86 -0.14
C GLY A 272 5.34 10.33 -0.59
N ARG A 273 5.10 10.61 -1.88
CA ARG A 273 5.05 11.98 -2.43
C ARG A 273 3.87 12.75 -1.87
N TRP A 274 2.69 12.12 -1.87
CA TRP A 274 1.46 12.76 -1.39
C TRP A 274 1.50 13.03 0.11
N THR A 275 2.15 12.14 0.89
CA THR A 275 2.38 12.34 2.34
C THR A 275 3.24 13.58 2.59
N ILE A 276 4.33 13.75 1.84
CA ILE A 276 5.20 14.93 1.96
C ILE A 276 4.45 16.18 1.51
N GLN A 277 3.66 16.11 0.43
CA GLN A 277 2.86 17.24 -0.01
C GLN A 277 1.82 17.66 1.04
N ALA A 278 1.16 16.71 1.67
CA ALA A 278 0.22 16.99 2.77
C ALA A 278 0.95 17.66 3.94
N ALA A 279 2.13 17.17 4.31
CA ALA A 279 2.93 17.77 5.36
C ALA A 279 3.35 19.24 5.03
N ILE A 280 3.66 19.51 3.76
CA ILE A 280 3.92 20.91 3.31
C ILE A 280 2.66 21.76 3.44
N ASP A 281 1.50 21.25 2.97
CA ASP A 281 0.22 21.96 3.04
C ASP A 281 -0.19 22.24 4.50
N GLU A 282 0.18 21.37 5.44
CA GLU A 282 -0.14 21.44 6.87
C GLU A 282 0.98 22.10 7.72
N ALA A 283 2.11 22.45 7.10
CA ALA A 283 3.30 22.97 7.77
C ALA A 283 3.87 22.03 8.86
N VAL A 284 3.84 20.72 8.59
CA VAL A 284 4.37 19.68 9.49
C VAL A 284 5.76 19.24 9.02
N PRO A 285 6.79 19.19 9.89
CA PRO A 285 8.10 18.67 9.54
C PRO A 285 8.06 17.15 9.34
N VAL A 286 8.71 16.65 8.27
CA VAL A 286 8.70 15.22 7.91
C VAL A 286 10.09 14.74 7.45
N ASP A 287 11.13 15.09 8.18
CA ASP A 287 12.53 14.84 7.80
C ASP A 287 12.78 13.36 7.46
N VAL A 288 12.33 12.44 8.29
CA VAL A 288 12.52 10.99 8.09
C VAL A 288 11.80 10.48 6.84
N LEU A 289 10.55 10.90 6.63
CA LEU A 289 9.74 10.45 5.49
C LEU A 289 10.27 11.04 4.19
N ALA A 290 10.72 12.30 4.22
CA ALA A 290 11.33 12.96 3.07
C ALA A 290 12.64 12.27 2.68
N ALA A 291 13.53 11.99 3.64
CA ALA A 291 14.79 11.26 3.40
C ALA A 291 14.52 9.88 2.79
N ALA A 292 13.56 9.12 3.31
CA ALA A 292 13.20 7.81 2.79
C ALA A 292 12.71 7.87 1.32
N LEU A 293 11.90 8.86 0.96
CA LEU A 293 11.44 9.05 -0.42
C LEU A 293 12.60 9.43 -1.33
N PHE A 294 13.46 10.37 -0.92
CA PHE A 294 14.58 10.83 -1.73
C PHE A 294 15.64 9.74 -1.95
N THR A 295 15.84 8.86 -0.97
CA THR A 295 16.68 7.67 -1.14
C THR A 295 16.15 6.75 -2.25
N ARG A 296 14.81 6.57 -2.35
CA ARG A 296 14.22 5.85 -3.49
C ARG A 296 14.50 6.55 -4.82
N PHE A 297 14.42 7.88 -4.88
CA PHE A 297 14.79 8.61 -6.11
C PHE A 297 16.27 8.42 -6.45
N ARG A 298 17.14 8.46 -5.42
CA ARG A 298 18.59 8.26 -5.59
C ARG A 298 18.91 6.86 -6.12
N SER A 299 18.20 5.84 -5.66
CA SER A 299 18.41 4.44 -6.09
C SER A 299 18.21 4.20 -7.58
N ARG A 300 17.57 5.13 -8.29
CA ARG A 300 17.26 5.04 -9.73
C ARG A 300 18.34 5.63 -10.63
N GLN A 301 19.40 6.20 -10.05
CA GLN A 301 20.47 6.90 -10.76
C GLN A 301 21.82 6.40 -10.28
N GLU A 302 22.74 6.12 -11.20
CA GLU A 302 24.09 5.71 -10.83
C GLU A 302 24.87 6.90 -10.23
N HIS A 303 24.91 8.03 -10.95
CA HIS A 303 25.46 9.30 -10.47
C HIS A 303 24.58 10.46 -10.92
N THR A 304 24.15 11.29 -9.97
CA THR A 304 23.31 12.44 -10.24
C THR A 304 24.13 13.61 -10.80
N PHE A 305 23.49 14.52 -11.51
CA PHE A 305 24.14 15.76 -11.95
C PHE A 305 24.63 16.60 -10.76
N ALA A 306 23.93 16.58 -9.63
CA ALA A 306 24.35 17.25 -8.41
C ALA A 306 25.70 16.74 -7.90
N GLU A 307 25.93 15.43 -7.90
CA GLU A 307 27.22 14.83 -7.51
C GLU A 307 28.36 15.25 -8.47
N LYS A 308 28.06 15.34 -9.77
CA LYS A 308 29.02 15.85 -10.77
C LYS A 308 29.36 17.33 -10.52
N VAL A 309 28.37 18.16 -10.18
CA VAL A 309 28.61 19.57 -9.84
C VAL A 309 29.47 19.70 -8.58
N LEU A 310 29.21 18.87 -7.55
CA LEU A 310 30.05 18.86 -6.34
C LEU A 310 31.51 18.51 -6.67
N SER A 311 31.74 17.50 -7.49
CA SER A 311 33.08 17.09 -7.91
C SER A 311 33.78 18.20 -8.72
N ALA A 312 33.05 18.81 -9.67
CA ALA A 312 33.58 19.93 -10.45
C ALA A 312 33.95 21.14 -9.58
N MET A 313 33.10 21.48 -8.59
CA MET A 313 33.40 22.57 -7.64
C MET A 313 34.68 22.25 -6.84
N ARG A 314 34.81 21.04 -6.29
CA ARG A 314 36.01 20.60 -5.56
C ARG A 314 37.26 20.71 -6.40
N GLN A 315 37.19 20.36 -7.68
CA GLN A 315 38.31 20.51 -8.63
C GLN A 315 38.67 22.00 -8.83
N LYS A 316 37.66 22.85 -9.05
CA LYS A 316 37.88 24.28 -9.37
C LYS A 316 38.41 25.10 -8.19
N PHE A 317 37.95 24.87 -6.97
CA PHE A 317 38.47 25.64 -5.84
C PHE A 317 39.68 25.02 -5.14
N GLY A 318 39.84 23.68 -5.19
CA GLY A 318 40.88 22.97 -4.44
C GLY A 318 41.81 22.09 -5.26
N GLY A 319 41.65 22.01 -6.60
CA GLY A 319 42.47 21.16 -7.46
C GLY A 319 42.23 19.64 -7.23
N HIS A 320 41.18 19.26 -6.51
CA HIS A 320 40.90 17.84 -6.21
C HIS A 320 40.47 17.12 -7.48
N VAL A 321 41.23 16.08 -7.89
CA VAL A 321 40.93 15.24 -9.04
C VAL A 321 40.15 14.01 -8.55
N GLU A 322 39.09 13.62 -9.26
CA GLU A 322 38.41 12.38 -9.00
C GLU A 322 39.35 11.18 -9.20
N PRO A 323 39.26 10.14 -8.36
CA PRO A 323 39.92 8.87 -8.68
C PRO A 323 39.44 8.37 -10.04
N ALA A 324 40.36 7.85 -10.86
CA ALA A 324 39.95 7.23 -12.11
C ALA A 324 38.88 6.16 -11.86
N ALA A 325 37.76 6.23 -12.60
CA ALA A 325 36.68 5.25 -12.48
C ALA A 325 37.29 3.85 -12.63
N SER A 326 37.21 3.04 -11.58
CA SER A 326 37.60 1.64 -11.64
C SER A 326 36.72 1.01 -12.74
N LYS A 327 37.31 0.55 -13.83
CA LYS A 327 36.58 -0.23 -14.84
C LYS A 327 35.96 -1.41 -14.11
N LYS A 328 34.61 -1.42 -13.95
CA LYS A 328 33.91 -2.64 -13.56
C LYS A 328 34.32 -3.67 -14.62
N THR A 329 35.11 -4.62 -14.24
CA THR A 329 35.31 -5.85 -15.01
C THR A 329 33.95 -6.52 -15.11
N ALA A 330 33.48 -6.70 -16.33
CA ALA A 330 32.22 -7.34 -16.69
C ALA A 330 32.10 -8.76 -16.14
#